data_69cc85210ec271e756c53bd425160db9
#
_entry.id   69cc85210ec271e756c53bd425160db9
#
_cell.length_a   1.000
_cell.length_b   1.000
_cell.length_c   1.000
_cell.angle_alpha   90.00
_cell.angle_beta   90.00
_cell.angle_gamma   90.00
#
_symmetry.space_group_name_H-M   'P 1'
#
loop_
_entity.id
_entity.type
_entity.pdbx_description
1 polymer ?
#
loop_
_entity_poly.entity_id
_entity_poly.type
_entity_poly.pdbx_seq_one_letter_code
_entity_poly.pdbx_strand_id
1 'polypeptide(L)'
;SELYKKGYLYESVSIQPYSPAAGTGLSSHELNQPGTYKDVKDTSATVMFKAIKNEKLKIKNVEGDVFFMAWTTTPWTLPSNLGLTVGPNIDYVLVQTFNPYTHLPVNVILAKPLVSKYFKAEGENGDFENYEASVKLLPWKILAEFKGKDLEGAQYKQLLPSEANTLEKIQEITPGATPFKVITDSFVTTEDGTGIVHTAPAFGADDFKVGKKNNLGILTLVDREGKFVDGLGEFSG
;
A
#
# COMPACT_ATOMS: atom_id res chain seq x y z
N SER A 1 -25.91 17.37 26.82
CA SER A 1 -26.53 18.40 25.95
C SER A 1 -27.57 17.79 25.05
N GLU A 2 -28.53 18.58 24.57
CA GLU A 2 -29.55 18.12 23.62
C GLU A 2 -28.90 17.68 22.28
N LEU A 3 -27.82 18.33 21.87
CA LEU A 3 -27.07 17.97 20.66
C LEU A 3 -26.45 16.55 20.77
N TYR A 4 -25.91 16.21 21.95
CA TYR A 4 -25.38 14.88 22.21
C TYR A 4 -26.47 13.81 22.16
N LYS A 5 -27.62 14.07 22.85
CA LYS A 5 -28.76 13.13 22.84
C LYS A 5 -29.35 12.89 21.46
N LYS A 6 -29.31 13.92 20.59
CA LYS A 6 -29.77 13.85 19.20
C LYS A 6 -28.71 13.29 18.22
N GLY A 7 -27.51 12.91 18.70
CA GLY A 7 -26.44 12.37 17.88
C GLY A 7 -25.72 13.40 16.99
N TYR A 8 -25.96 14.71 17.20
CA TYR A 8 -25.25 15.77 16.46
C TYR A 8 -23.89 16.11 17.06
N LEU A 9 -23.63 15.71 18.28
CA LEU A 9 -22.34 15.82 18.95
C LEU A 9 -21.90 14.42 19.38
N TYR A 10 -20.76 13.98 18.86
CA TYR A 10 -20.17 12.67 19.13
C TYR A 10 -18.65 12.77 19.14
N GLU A 11 -18.01 11.85 19.83
CA GLU A 11 -16.55 11.70 19.80
C GLU A 11 -16.14 10.89 18.56
N SER A 12 -15.11 11.38 17.86
CA SER A 12 -14.63 10.72 16.64
C SER A 12 -13.14 10.96 16.45
N VAL A 13 -12.49 10.08 15.69
CA VAL A 13 -11.11 10.23 15.21
C VAL A 13 -11.15 10.82 13.80
N SER A 14 -10.29 11.79 13.54
CA SER A 14 -10.04 12.34 12.21
C SER A 14 -8.55 12.44 11.96
N ILE A 15 -8.16 12.35 10.69
CA ILE A 15 -6.77 12.54 10.27
C ILE A 15 -6.51 14.04 10.13
N GLN A 16 -5.42 14.48 10.74
CA GLN A 16 -4.98 15.87 10.71
C GLN A 16 -3.46 15.91 10.53
N PRO A 17 -2.91 16.81 9.70
CA PRO A 17 -1.48 17.04 9.66
C PRO A 17 -0.93 17.36 11.06
N TYR A 18 0.18 16.76 11.40
CA TYR A 18 0.80 16.88 12.72
C TYR A 18 2.27 17.25 12.57
N SER A 19 2.73 18.20 13.37
CA SER A 19 4.14 18.60 13.44
C SER A 19 4.80 17.99 14.67
N PRO A 20 5.66 16.98 14.56
CA PRO A 20 6.41 16.45 15.69
C PRO A 20 7.29 17.52 16.37
N ALA A 21 7.91 18.41 15.57
CA ALA A 21 8.74 19.49 16.11
C ALA A 21 7.97 20.51 16.96
N ALA A 22 6.71 20.79 16.60
CA ALA A 22 5.84 21.68 17.37
C ALA A 22 5.00 20.93 18.41
N GLY A 23 4.92 19.59 18.33
CA GLY A 23 4.14 18.75 19.22
C GLY A 23 2.63 18.93 19.10
N THR A 24 2.14 19.39 17.94
CA THR A 24 0.71 19.73 17.75
C THR A 24 0.21 19.44 16.34
N GLY A 25 -1.10 19.25 16.22
CA GLY A 25 -1.80 19.23 14.95
C GLY A 25 -1.81 20.61 14.28
N LEU A 26 -1.76 20.63 12.95
CA LEU A 26 -1.78 21.84 12.13
C LEU A 26 -3.17 22.06 11.53
N SER A 27 -3.65 23.28 11.59
CA SER A 27 -4.90 23.69 10.97
C SER A 27 -4.72 23.92 9.45
N SER A 28 -5.81 23.89 8.71
CA SER A 28 -5.80 24.25 7.27
C SER A 28 -5.31 25.68 7.05
N HIS A 29 -5.55 26.59 8.00
CA HIS A 29 -5.08 27.96 7.90
C HIS A 29 -3.55 28.05 8.00
N GLU A 30 -2.93 27.30 8.91
CA GLU A 30 -1.46 27.23 9.03
C GLU A 30 -0.82 26.62 7.80
N LEU A 31 -1.44 25.57 7.24
CA LEU A 31 -0.95 24.91 6.02
C LEU A 31 -1.05 25.81 4.77
N ASN A 32 -1.97 26.76 4.74
CA ASN A 32 -2.17 27.68 3.62
C ASN A 32 -1.32 28.96 3.70
N GLN A 33 -0.45 29.10 4.71
CA GLN A 33 0.43 30.26 4.80
C GLN A 33 1.51 30.25 3.70
N PRO A 34 1.89 31.41 3.17
CA PRO A 34 3.00 31.50 2.20
C PRO A 34 4.30 30.90 2.77
N GLY A 35 4.96 30.05 1.98
CA GLY A 35 6.23 29.43 2.37
C GLY A 35 6.09 28.19 3.28
N THR A 36 4.89 27.72 3.55
CA THR A 36 4.65 26.48 4.32
C THR A 36 5.14 25.24 3.58
N TYR A 37 4.97 25.19 2.27
CA TYR A 37 5.44 24.10 1.44
C TYR A 37 6.79 24.42 0.81
N LYS A 38 7.67 23.43 0.80
CA LYS A 38 8.98 23.48 0.14
C LYS A 38 9.23 22.18 -0.58
N ASP A 39 9.86 22.26 -1.73
CA ASP A 39 10.32 21.08 -2.44
C ASP A 39 11.46 20.44 -1.64
N VAL A 40 11.32 19.17 -1.33
CA VAL A 40 12.33 18.34 -0.67
C VAL A 40 12.55 17.08 -1.51
N LYS A 41 13.81 16.62 -1.55
CA LYS A 41 14.14 15.34 -2.15
C LYS A 41 13.96 14.25 -1.09
N ASP A 42 13.10 13.31 -1.36
CA ASP A 42 12.84 12.20 -0.47
C ASP A 42 12.89 10.86 -1.21
N THR A 43 12.94 9.76 -0.45
CA THR A 43 13.03 8.41 -0.98
C THR A 43 11.64 7.84 -1.23
N SER A 44 11.42 7.36 -2.46
CA SER A 44 10.25 6.53 -2.76
C SER A 44 10.65 5.06 -2.80
N ALA A 45 9.69 4.18 -2.54
CA ALA A 45 9.87 2.74 -2.57
C ALA A 45 8.79 2.05 -3.40
N THR A 46 9.22 1.08 -4.22
CA THR A 46 8.33 0.11 -4.84
C THR A 46 8.44 -1.20 -4.08
N VAL A 47 7.32 -1.67 -3.54
CA VAL A 47 7.28 -2.77 -2.56
C VAL A 47 6.38 -3.88 -3.07
N MET A 48 6.77 -5.12 -2.81
CA MET A 48 6.04 -6.31 -3.22
C MET A 48 5.32 -6.95 -2.03
N PHE A 49 3.98 -6.95 -2.07
CA PHE A 49 3.14 -7.60 -1.08
C PHE A 49 2.73 -8.98 -1.55
N LYS A 50 3.15 -10.03 -0.85
CA LYS A 50 2.89 -11.42 -1.23
C LYS A 50 1.41 -11.74 -1.16
N ALA A 51 0.80 -12.01 -2.30
CA ALA A 51 -0.61 -12.41 -2.39
C ALA A 51 -0.85 -13.78 -1.75
N ILE A 52 -2.01 -13.92 -1.08
CA ILE A 52 -2.50 -15.21 -0.62
C ILE A 52 -3.35 -15.79 -1.74
N LYS A 53 -2.88 -16.88 -2.36
CA LYS A 53 -3.62 -17.58 -3.41
C LYS A 53 -4.87 -18.23 -2.82
N ASN A 54 -6.03 -17.68 -3.14
CA ASN A 54 -7.35 -18.19 -2.74
C ASN A 54 -8.37 -17.92 -3.86
N GLU A 55 -9.63 -18.27 -3.63
CA GLU A 55 -10.70 -18.11 -4.61
C GLU A 55 -10.95 -16.65 -5.02
N LYS A 56 -10.61 -15.68 -4.17
CA LYS A 56 -10.73 -14.25 -4.47
C LYS A 56 -9.71 -13.78 -5.50
N LEU A 57 -8.51 -14.31 -5.42
CA LEU A 57 -7.49 -14.07 -6.43
C LEU A 57 -7.64 -15.10 -7.55
N LYS A 58 -8.43 -14.78 -8.58
CA LYS A 58 -8.80 -15.66 -9.70
C LYS A 58 -7.63 -16.00 -10.63
N ILE A 59 -6.46 -16.30 -10.07
CA ILE A 59 -5.26 -16.69 -10.81
C ILE A 59 -5.16 -18.22 -10.77
N LYS A 60 -5.32 -18.85 -11.94
CA LYS A 60 -5.18 -20.30 -12.11
C LYS A 60 -3.88 -20.63 -12.83
N ASN A 61 -3.27 -21.76 -12.49
CA ASN A 61 -2.13 -22.35 -13.19
C ASN A 61 -0.89 -21.44 -13.28
N VAL A 62 -0.65 -20.59 -12.26
CA VAL A 62 0.58 -19.80 -12.16
C VAL A 62 1.49 -20.43 -11.11
N GLU A 63 2.66 -20.87 -11.55
CA GLU A 63 3.71 -21.38 -10.69
C GLU A 63 4.38 -20.23 -9.94
N GLY A 64 4.88 -20.51 -8.73
CA GLY A 64 5.59 -19.55 -7.90
C GLY A 64 4.68 -18.55 -7.18
N ASP A 65 5.29 -17.66 -6.45
CA ASP A 65 4.61 -16.64 -5.66
C ASP A 65 4.11 -15.49 -6.55
N VAL A 66 2.98 -14.91 -6.14
CA VAL A 66 2.38 -13.71 -6.76
C VAL A 66 2.46 -12.56 -5.76
N PHE A 67 2.81 -11.38 -6.25
CA PHE A 67 2.93 -10.18 -5.44
C PHE A 67 2.13 -9.03 -6.03
N PHE A 68 1.49 -8.25 -5.18
CA PHE A 68 1.01 -6.92 -5.54
C PHE A 68 2.17 -5.93 -5.44
N MET A 69 2.45 -5.20 -6.50
CA MET A 69 3.53 -4.23 -6.56
C MET A 69 2.96 -2.84 -6.27
N ALA A 70 3.19 -2.31 -5.07
CA ALA A 70 2.73 -0.99 -4.65
C ALA A 70 3.89 0.00 -4.57
N TRP A 71 3.59 1.27 -4.80
CA TRP A 71 4.54 2.36 -4.71
C TRP A 71 4.15 3.36 -3.63
N THR A 72 5.13 3.89 -2.91
CA THR A 72 4.92 4.90 -1.87
C THR A 72 6.05 5.94 -1.86
N THR A 73 5.68 7.18 -1.56
CA THR A 73 6.62 8.27 -1.25
C THR A 73 6.88 8.43 0.25
N THR A 74 6.18 7.66 1.08
CA THR A 74 6.30 7.69 2.54
C THR A 74 6.59 6.29 3.08
N PRO A 75 7.78 5.70 2.80
CA PRO A 75 8.07 4.31 3.17
C PRO A 75 8.03 4.04 4.68
N TRP A 76 8.18 5.05 5.52
CA TRP A 76 8.05 4.95 6.96
C TRP A 76 6.64 4.57 7.44
N THR A 77 5.60 4.71 6.60
CA THR A 77 4.24 4.27 6.92
C THR A 77 3.98 2.78 6.64
N LEU A 78 4.92 2.08 5.98
CA LEU A 78 4.76 0.67 5.61
C LEU A 78 4.48 -0.29 6.79
N PRO A 79 5.06 -0.11 7.99
CA PRO A 79 4.70 -0.94 9.16
C PRO A 79 3.23 -0.83 9.56
N SER A 80 2.58 0.30 9.25
CA SER A 80 1.15 0.58 9.48
C SER A 80 0.26 0.25 8.27
N ASN A 81 0.77 -0.49 7.29
CA ASN A 81 -0.04 -0.94 6.14
C ASN A 81 -1.19 -1.84 6.61
N LEU A 82 -2.41 -1.50 6.19
CA LEU A 82 -3.61 -2.29 6.47
C LEU A 82 -4.39 -2.66 5.20
N GLY A 83 -4.09 -2.06 4.05
CA GLY A 83 -4.75 -2.32 2.79
C GLY A 83 -3.90 -1.98 1.57
N LEU A 84 -4.34 -2.47 0.42
CA LEU A 84 -3.86 -2.06 -0.89
C LEU A 84 -5.06 -1.56 -1.69
N THR A 85 -5.01 -0.30 -2.15
CA THR A 85 -6.11 0.29 -2.92
C THR A 85 -5.81 0.25 -4.41
N VAL A 86 -6.78 -0.22 -5.19
CA VAL A 86 -6.73 -0.28 -6.66
C VAL A 86 -7.88 0.51 -7.27
N GLY A 87 -7.71 1.03 -8.48
CA GLY A 87 -8.78 1.70 -9.21
C GLY A 87 -9.74 0.67 -9.82
N PRO A 88 -11.06 0.71 -9.52
CA PRO A 88 -12.00 -0.35 -9.92
C PRO A 88 -12.08 -0.55 -11.44
N ASN A 89 -11.88 0.50 -12.22
CA ASN A 89 -11.97 0.51 -13.68
C ASN A 89 -10.61 0.45 -14.39
N ILE A 90 -9.51 0.48 -13.65
CA ILE A 90 -8.15 0.37 -14.19
C ILE A 90 -7.89 -1.09 -14.60
N ASP A 91 -7.20 -1.27 -15.72
CA ASP A 91 -6.70 -2.57 -16.16
C ASP A 91 -5.39 -2.91 -15.43
N TYR A 92 -5.32 -4.09 -14.85
CA TYR A 92 -4.15 -4.65 -14.18
C TYR A 92 -3.67 -5.89 -14.90
N VAL A 93 -2.38 -6.15 -14.84
CA VAL A 93 -1.75 -7.32 -15.44
C VAL A 93 -0.95 -8.09 -14.40
N LEU A 94 -0.92 -9.40 -14.57
CA LEU A 94 0.03 -10.29 -13.90
C LEU A 94 1.22 -10.49 -14.83
N VAL A 95 2.38 -10.01 -14.41
CA VAL A 95 3.63 -10.12 -15.16
C VAL A 95 4.53 -11.14 -14.51
N GLN A 96 4.97 -12.15 -15.27
CA GLN A 96 6.06 -13.03 -14.88
C GLN A 96 7.40 -12.38 -15.28
N THR A 97 8.37 -12.40 -14.34
CA THR A 97 9.71 -11.86 -14.56
C THR A 97 10.68 -12.40 -13.50
N PHE A 98 11.85 -11.78 -13.38
CA PHE A 98 12.80 -11.98 -12.29
C PHE A 98 12.91 -10.73 -11.44
N ASN A 99 13.12 -10.91 -10.14
CA ASN A 99 13.41 -9.79 -9.24
C ASN A 99 14.78 -9.20 -9.62
N PRO A 100 14.88 -7.87 -9.85
CA PRO A 100 16.12 -7.24 -10.32
C PRO A 100 17.28 -7.26 -9.32
N TYR A 101 17.02 -7.59 -8.04
CA TYR A 101 18.01 -7.64 -6.98
C TYR A 101 18.42 -9.06 -6.60
N THR A 102 17.45 -9.98 -6.53
CA THR A 102 17.70 -11.37 -6.11
C THR A 102 17.84 -12.33 -7.29
N HIS A 103 17.43 -11.91 -8.49
CA HIS A 103 17.35 -12.71 -9.72
C HIS A 103 16.49 -13.97 -9.59
N LEU A 104 15.64 -14.05 -8.57
CA LEU A 104 14.67 -15.13 -8.40
C LEU A 104 13.41 -14.85 -9.23
N PRO A 105 12.77 -15.92 -9.78
CA PRO A 105 11.50 -15.78 -10.49
C PRO A 105 10.43 -15.17 -9.62
N VAL A 106 9.68 -14.21 -10.16
CA VAL A 106 8.55 -13.57 -9.46
C VAL A 106 7.39 -13.31 -10.43
N ASN A 107 6.17 -13.28 -9.89
CA ASN A 107 5.00 -12.83 -10.62
C ASN A 107 4.45 -11.58 -9.90
N VAL A 108 4.30 -10.47 -10.62
CA VAL A 108 3.87 -9.20 -10.03
C VAL A 108 2.61 -8.66 -10.68
N ILE A 109 1.71 -8.10 -9.87
CA ILE A 109 0.51 -7.42 -10.33
C ILE A 109 0.75 -5.92 -10.25
N LEU A 110 0.50 -5.21 -11.36
CA LEU A 110 0.53 -3.75 -11.46
C LEU A 110 -0.45 -3.27 -12.54
N ALA A 111 -0.72 -1.97 -12.59
CA ALA A 111 -1.57 -1.40 -13.61
C ALA A 111 -0.95 -1.52 -15.01
N LYS A 112 -1.73 -2.00 -15.98
CA LYS A 112 -1.29 -2.22 -17.37
C LYS A 112 -0.65 -0.99 -18.02
N PRO A 113 -1.20 0.24 -17.87
CA PRO A 113 -0.58 1.44 -18.45
C PRO A 113 0.80 1.77 -17.89
N LEU A 114 1.17 1.22 -16.73
CA LEU A 114 2.43 1.51 -16.05
C LEU A 114 3.51 0.43 -16.27
N VAL A 115 3.21 -0.63 -17.00
CA VAL A 115 4.15 -1.73 -17.30
C VAL A 115 5.46 -1.20 -17.89
N SER A 116 5.40 -0.29 -18.86
CA SER A 116 6.57 0.28 -19.52
C SER A 116 7.48 1.12 -18.63
N LYS A 117 7.01 1.56 -17.46
CA LYS A 117 7.85 2.25 -16.46
C LYS A 117 8.79 1.29 -15.73
N TYR A 118 8.43 0.01 -15.64
CA TYR A 118 9.15 -1.02 -14.89
C TYR A 118 9.84 -2.06 -15.78
N PHE A 119 9.29 -2.33 -16.95
CA PHE A 119 9.73 -3.38 -17.84
C PHE A 119 10.07 -2.80 -19.22
N LYS A 120 11.29 -3.05 -19.68
CA LYS A 120 11.73 -2.62 -21.01
C LYS A 120 11.06 -3.47 -22.09
N ALA A 121 10.62 -2.83 -23.18
CA ALA A 121 9.93 -3.52 -24.27
C ALA A 121 10.77 -4.66 -24.87
N GLU A 122 12.09 -4.50 -24.94
CA GLU A 122 13.02 -5.50 -25.48
C GLU A 122 13.06 -6.81 -24.66
N GLY A 123 12.57 -6.77 -23.40
CA GLY A 123 12.47 -7.93 -22.54
C GLY A 123 11.14 -8.69 -22.67
N GLU A 124 10.18 -8.14 -23.43
CA GLU A 124 8.86 -8.75 -23.58
C GLU A 124 8.96 -10.11 -24.31
N ASN A 125 8.35 -11.15 -23.70
CA ASN A 125 8.44 -12.54 -24.16
C ASN A 125 9.88 -13.05 -24.35
N GLY A 126 10.84 -12.50 -23.57
CA GLY A 126 12.25 -12.89 -23.64
C GLY A 126 12.50 -14.31 -23.13
N ASP A 127 13.75 -14.73 -23.20
CA ASP A 127 14.18 -16.08 -22.83
C ASP A 127 14.26 -16.22 -21.29
N PHE A 128 13.33 -16.97 -20.72
CA PHE A 128 13.30 -17.28 -19.29
C PHE A 128 14.20 -18.46 -18.90
N GLU A 129 14.44 -19.40 -19.85
CA GLU A 129 15.18 -20.63 -19.59
C GLU A 129 16.69 -20.37 -19.48
N ASN A 130 17.19 -19.45 -20.33
CA ASN A 130 18.60 -19.10 -20.35
C ASN A 130 18.91 -17.75 -19.68
N TYR A 131 18.00 -17.24 -18.82
CA TYR A 131 18.25 -16.00 -18.09
C TYR A 131 19.34 -16.21 -17.03
N GLU A 132 20.36 -15.37 -17.09
CA GLU A 132 21.44 -15.32 -16.11
C GLU A 132 21.46 -13.98 -15.37
N ALA A 133 21.88 -13.98 -14.10
CA ALA A 133 21.96 -12.77 -13.25
C ALA A 133 22.91 -11.67 -13.80
N SER A 134 23.83 -12.06 -14.68
CA SER A 134 24.72 -11.13 -15.39
C SER A 134 24.01 -10.28 -16.44
N VAL A 135 22.83 -10.71 -16.91
CA VAL A 135 22.07 -10.04 -17.97
C VAL A 135 21.24 -8.92 -17.35
N LYS A 136 21.50 -7.66 -17.76
CA LYS A 136 20.77 -6.49 -17.26
C LYS A 136 19.33 -6.38 -17.77
N LEU A 137 19.01 -7.02 -18.89
CA LEU A 137 17.67 -7.02 -19.47
C LEU A 137 16.87 -8.17 -18.87
N LEU A 138 15.88 -7.85 -18.05
CA LEU A 138 14.98 -8.85 -17.48
C LEU A 138 13.96 -9.32 -18.52
N PRO A 139 13.82 -10.62 -18.77
CA PRO A 139 12.70 -11.13 -19.55
C PRO A 139 11.40 -10.98 -18.74
N TRP A 140 10.32 -10.66 -19.43
CA TRP A 140 9.00 -10.56 -18.83
C TRP A 140 7.89 -10.94 -19.81
N LYS A 141 6.77 -11.39 -19.29
CA LYS A 141 5.55 -11.68 -20.07
C LYS A 141 4.30 -11.48 -19.24
N ILE A 142 3.21 -11.08 -19.88
CA ILE A 142 1.89 -10.99 -19.26
C ILE A 142 1.27 -12.38 -19.22
N LEU A 143 0.87 -12.84 -18.03
CA LEU A 143 0.20 -14.11 -17.80
C LEU A 143 -1.31 -13.99 -17.73
N ALA A 144 -1.83 -12.84 -17.22
CA ALA A 144 -3.26 -12.60 -17.04
C ALA A 144 -3.54 -11.10 -16.99
N GLU A 145 -4.80 -10.74 -17.28
CA GLU A 145 -5.32 -9.38 -17.18
C GLU A 145 -6.58 -9.37 -16.29
N PHE A 146 -6.78 -8.28 -15.54
CA PHE A 146 -7.89 -8.08 -14.61
C PHE A 146 -8.40 -6.66 -14.67
N LYS A 147 -9.66 -6.44 -14.35
CA LYS A 147 -10.11 -5.11 -13.87
C LYS A 147 -9.83 -4.99 -12.37
N GLY A 148 -9.56 -3.77 -11.89
CA GLY A 148 -9.30 -3.58 -10.46
C GLY A 148 -10.41 -4.10 -9.56
N LYS A 149 -11.68 -3.99 -9.97
CA LYS A 149 -12.83 -4.59 -9.26
C LYS A 149 -12.73 -6.11 -9.10
N ASP A 150 -12.03 -6.81 -9.99
CA ASP A 150 -11.85 -8.26 -9.93
C ASP A 150 -10.81 -8.67 -8.88
N LEU A 151 -9.96 -7.73 -8.47
CA LEU A 151 -8.95 -7.91 -7.41
C LEU A 151 -9.51 -7.59 -6.01
N GLU A 152 -10.69 -6.99 -5.90
CA GLU A 152 -11.29 -6.58 -4.63
C GLU A 152 -11.48 -7.78 -3.70
N GLY A 153 -11.02 -7.63 -2.46
CA GLY A 153 -11.07 -8.67 -1.43
C GLY A 153 -9.98 -9.74 -1.55
N ALA A 154 -9.10 -9.67 -2.54
CA ALA A 154 -7.89 -10.49 -2.57
C ALA A 154 -7.03 -10.18 -1.33
N GLN A 155 -6.47 -11.21 -0.71
CA GLN A 155 -5.69 -11.08 0.52
C GLN A 155 -4.20 -11.15 0.23
N TYR A 156 -3.40 -10.53 1.10
CA TYR A 156 -1.94 -10.60 1.04
C TYR A 156 -1.35 -10.79 2.43
N LYS A 157 -0.12 -11.28 2.49
CA LYS A 157 0.62 -11.41 3.74
C LYS A 157 1.11 -10.04 4.19
N GLN A 158 0.98 -9.76 5.49
CA GLN A 158 1.54 -8.56 6.10
C GLN A 158 3.01 -8.39 5.70
N LEU A 159 3.40 -7.19 5.30
CA LEU A 159 4.74 -6.93 4.76
C LEU A 159 5.82 -6.96 5.84
N LEU A 160 5.59 -6.26 6.94
CA LEU A 160 6.52 -6.07 8.05
C LEU A 160 5.84 -6.48 9.37
N PRO A 161 5.63 -7.79 9.61
CA PRO A 161 5.00 -8.26 10.84
C PRO A 161 5.93 -8.01 12.04
N SER A 162 5.36 -7.52 13.12
CA SER A 162 6.06 -7.22 14.37
C SER A 162 5.13 -7.40 15.57
N GLU A 163 5.67 -7.30 16.78
CA GLU A 163 4.87 -7.35 18.00
C GLU A 163 3.92 -6.15 18.14
N ALA A 164 4.26 -5.01 17.51
CA ALA A 164 3.48 -3.78 17.58
C ALA A 164 2.28 -3.76 16.62
N ASN A 165 2.25 -4.61 15.58
CA ASN A 165 1.24 -4.58 14.53
C ASN A 165 0.55 -5.92 14.28
N THR A 166 0.38 -6.73 15.31
CA THR A 166 -0.38 -7.99 15.20
C THR A 166 -1.86 -7.73 14.92
N LEU A 167 -2.54 -8.72 14.36
CA LEU A 167 -3.98 -8.61 14.09
C LEU A 167 -4.77 -8.34 15.38
N GLU A 168 -4.37 -8.96 16.50
CA GLU A 168 -5.00 -8.77 17.80
C GLU A 168 -4.92 -7.28 18.22
N LYS A 169 -3.76 -6.66 18.12
CA LYS A 169 -3.59 -5.22 18.44
C LYS A 169 -4.42 -4.31 17.53
N ILE A 170 -4.48 -4.63 16.24
CA ILE A 170 -5.34 -3.90 15.29
C ILE A 170 -6.82 -4.02 15.73
N GLN A 171 -7.25 -5.22 16.13
CA GLN A 171 -8.63 -5.48 16.56
C GLN A 171 -8.94 -4.95 17.96
N GLU A 172 -7.97 -4.81 18.84
CA GLU A 172 -8.12 -4.10 20.12
C GLU A 172 -8.44 -2.62 19.88
N ILE A 173 -7.79 -1.98 18.90
CA ILE A 173 -8.02 -0.57 18.55
C ILE A 173 -9.32 -0.42 17.74
N THR A 174 -9.55 -1.31 16.79
CA THR A 174 -10.73 -1.30 15.90
C THR A 174 -11.39 -2.68 15.91
N PRO A 175 -12.34 -2.94 16.83
CA PRO A 175 -13.02 -4.22 16.92
C PRO A 175 -13.64 -4.69 15.59
N GLY A 176 -13.36 -5.90 15.20
CA GLY A 176 -13.84 -6.50 13.95
C GLY A 176 -13.12 -6.02 12.68
N ALA A 177 -12.00 -5.32 12.80
CA ALA A 177 -11.19 -4.92 11.64
C ALA A 177 -10.75 -6.14 10.82
N THR A 178 -10.75 -5.97 9.50
CA THR A 178 -10.34 -6.99 8.51
C THR A 178 -9.27 -6.41 7.59
N PRO A 179 -8.02 -6.23 8.06
CA PRO A 179 -6.90 -5.69 7.29
C PRO A 179 -6.35 -6.68 6.25
N PHE A 180 -5.27 -6.27 5.58
CA PHE A 180 -4.43 -7.05 4.67
C PHE A 180 -5.17 -7.60 3.45
N LYS A 181 -6.03 -6.76 2.87
CA LYS A 181 -6.77 -7.06 1.64
C LYS A 181 -6.70 -5.93 0.62
N VAL A 182 -6.95 -6.29 -0.63
CA VAL A 182 -7.14 -5.33 -1.72
C VAL A 182 -8.54 -4.73 -1.62
N ILE A 183 -8.61 -3.41 -1.74
CA ILE A 183 -9.85 -2.62 -1.75
C ILE A 183 -9.88 -1.73 -2.98
N THR A 184 -11.03 -1.17 -3.30
CA THR A 184 -11.22 -0.32 -4.49
C THR A 184 -11.60 1.09 -4.10
N ASP A 185 -11.00 2.08 -4.80
CA ASP A 185 -11.48 3.47 -4.77
C ASP A 185 -11.09 4.21 -6.05
N SER A 186 -11.81 5.28 -6.35
CA SER A 186 -11.65 6.07 -7.58
C SER A 186 -10.48 7.06 -7.54
N PHE A 187 -9.86 7.30 -6.37
CA PHE A 187 -8.72 8.22 -6.28
C PHE A 187 -7.42 7.65 -6.88
N VAL A 188 -7.37 6.33 -7.10
CA VAL A 188 -6.19 5.70 -7.70
C VAL A 188 -6.05 6.09 -9.17
N THR A 189 -4.88 6.59 -9.55
CA THR A 189 -4.54 7.00 -10.91
C THR A 189 -3.47 6.11 -11.53
N THR A 190 -3.22 6.30 -12.82
CA THR A 190 -2.13 5.67 -13.58
C THR A 190 -1.10 6.69 -14.09
N GLU A 191 -1.01 7.85 -13.45
CA GLU A 191 -0.03 8.88 -13.79
C GLU A 191 1.36 8.50 -13.29
N ASP A 192 1.42 8.03 -12.02
CA ASP A 192 2.64 7.61 -11.36
C ASP A 192 2.49 6.30 -10.58
N GLY A 193 3.63 5.80 -10.08
CA GLY A 193 3.69 4.59 -9.28
C GLY A 193 3.38 3.33 -10.06
N THR A 194 2.62 2.42 -9.45
CA THR A 194 2.27 1.09 -9.99
C THR A 194 0.77 0.94 -10.26
N GLY A 195 -0.04 1.96 -9.92
CA GLY A 195 -1.50 1.87 -9.92
C GLY A 195 -2.08 1.05 -8.76
N ILE A 196 -1.26 0.65 -7.79
CA ILE A 196 -1.65 0.05 -6.53
C ILE A 196 -1.10 0.92 -5.40
N VAL A 197 -1.99 1.46 -4.59
CA VAL A 197 -1.64 2.38 -3.50
C VAL A 197 -1.53 1.60 -2.20
N HIS A 198 -0.38 1.74 -1.52
CA HIS A 198 -0.21 1.33 -0.13
C HIS A 198 -1.14 2.18 0.76
N THR A 199 -2.00 1.53 1.55
CA THR A 199 -3.02 2.19 2.36
C THR A 199 -2.72 2.03 3.84
N ALA A 200 -2.47 3.16 4.51
CA ALA A 200 -2.24 3.25 5.96
C ALA A 200 -3.23 4.27 6.57
N PRO A 201 -4.40 3.84 7.06
CA PRO A 201 -5.50 4.71 7.47
C PRO A 201 -5.17 5.77 8.52
N ALA A 202 -4.10 5.59 9.30
CA ALA A 202 -3.65 6.56 10.29
C ALA A 202 -2.88 7.76 9.70
N PHE A 203 -2.44 7.70 8.42
CA PHE A 203 -1.45 8.64 7.86
C PHE A 203 -1.92 9.38 6.60
N GLY A 204 -3.14 9.16 6.15
CA GLY A 204 -3.70 9.86 4.99
C GLY A 204 -5.22 10.05 5.10
N ALA A 205 -5.72 11.20 4.66
CA ALA A 205 -7.16 11.48 4.73
C ALA A 205 -7.98 10.55 3.81
N ASP A 206 -7.48 10.28 2.60
CA ASP A 206 -8.09 9.34 1.67
C ASP A 206 -7.95 7.91 2.17
N ASP A 207 -6.77 7.54 2.71
CA ASP A 207 -6.53 6.24 3.34
C ASP A 207 -7.48 5.98 4.51
N PHE A 208 -7.70 7.00 5.37
CA PHE A 208 -8.63 6.92 6.47
C PHE A 208 -10.05 6.69 5.99
N LYS A 209 -10.50 7.47 5.00
CA LYS A 209 -11.84 7.38 4.45
C LYS A 209 -12.10 6.00 3.83
N VAL A 210 -11.19 5.54 2.96
CA VAL A 210 -11.33 4.25 2.28
C VAL A 210 -11.14 3.09 3.26
N GLY A 211 -10.23 3.22 4.23
CA GLY A 211 -10.00 2.24 5.28
C GLY A 211 -11.21 2.04 6.18
N LYS A 212 -11.86 3.14 6.61
CA LYS A 212 -13.10 3.11 7.38
C LYS A 212 -14.24 2.45 6.60
N LYS A 213 -14.43 2.83 5.34
CA LYS A 213 -15.45 2.23 4.45
C LYS A 213 -15.29 0.72 4.31
N ASN A 214 -14.05 0.23 4.31
CA ASN A 214 -13.71 -1.18 4.10
C ASN A 214 -13.35 -1.94 5.38
N ASN A 215 -13.53 -1.32 6.55
CA ASN A 215 -13.23 -1.89 7.85
C ASN A 215 -11.79 -2.44 7.98
N LEU A 216 -10.79 -1.68 7.49
CA LEU A 216 -9.39 -2.07 7.60
C LEU A 216 -8.84 -1.94 9.02
N GLY A 217 -9.42 -1.07 9.83
CA GLY A 217 -8.90 -0.64 11.12
C GLY A 217 -7.98 0.59 11.02
N ILE A 218 -7.41 0.97 12.15
CA ILE A 218 -6.46 2.08 12.28
C ILE A 218 -5.26 1.57 13.09
N LEU A 219 -4.05 1.92 12.67
CA LEU A 219 -2.83 1.55 13.37
C LEU A 219 -1.81 2.69 13.25
N THR A 220 -1.49 3.31 14.38
CA THR A 220 -0.47 4.35 14.48
C THR A 220 0.75 3.78 15.20
N LEU A 221 1.87 3.67 14.49
CA LEU A 221 3.12 3.11 15.01
C LEU A 221 4.22 4.16 15.18
N VAL A 222 3.82 5.42 15.25
CA VAL A 222 4.70 6.53 15.62
C VAL A 222 4.12 7.26 16.82
N ASP A 223 4.99 7.76 17.70
CA ASP A 223 4.63 8.57 18.84
C ASP A 223 4.48 10.06 18.45
N ARG A 224 4.26 10.91 19.46
CA ARG A 224 4.11 12.37 19.26
C ARG A 224 5.41 13.06 18.83
N GLU A 225 6.55 12.43 18.98
CA GLU A 225 7.85 12.93 18.53
C GLU A 225 8.17 12.48 17.08
N GLY A 226 7.30 11.65 16.49
CA GLY A 226 7.48 11.09 15.15
C GLY A 226 8.44 9.89 15.12
N LYS A 227 8.75 9.31 16.26
CA LYS A 227 9.58 8.10 16.39
C LYS A 227 8.70 6.86 16.37
N PHE A 228 9.25 5.77 15.90
CA PHE A 228 8.57 4.49 15.97
C PHE A 228 8.38 4.01 17.43
N VAL A 229 7.21 3.45 17.70
CA VAL A 229 6.92 2.84 19.01
C VAL A 229 7.73 1.56 19.22
N ASP A 230 7.82 1.11 20.47
CA ASP A 230 8.45 -0.17 20.82
C ASP A 230 7.72 -1.36 20.16
N GLY A 231 8.45 -2.45 19.94
CA GLY A 231 7.92 -3.68 19.36
C GLY A 231 7.99 -3.74 17.83
N LEU A 232 8.72 -2.80 17.19
CA LEU A 232 9.01 -2.81 15.74
C LEU A 232 10.42 -3.37 15.42
N GLY A 233 11.05 -4.07 16.35
CA GLY A 233 12.39 -4.65 16.18
C GLY A 233 13.44 -3.56 15.96
N GLU A 234 14.21 -3.67 14.87
CA GLU A 234 15.28 -2.71 14.53
C GLU A 234 14.81 -1.30 14.21
N PHE A 235 13.50 -1.11 13.99
CA PHE A 235 12.91 0.21 13.70
C PHE A 235 12.42 0.93 14.97
N SER A 236 12.45 0.29 16.15
CA SER A 236 11.98 0.90 17.39
C SER A 236 12.84 2.09 17.82
N GLY A 237 12.24 3.22 18.24
CA GLY A 237 12.88 4.43 18.77
C GLY A 237 13.07 5.53 17.76
#